data_72a8569829b08fa2ee41f538271ab369
#
_entry.id   72a8569829b08fa2ee41f538271ab369
#
_cell.length_a   1.000
_cell.length_b   1.000
_cell.length_c   1.000
_cell.angle_alpha   90.00
_cell.angle_beta   90.00
_cell.angle_gamma   90.00
#
_symmetry.space_group_name_H-M   'P 1'
#
loop_
_entity.id
_entity.type
_entity.pdbx_description
1 polymer ?
#
loop_
_entity_poly.entity_id
_entity_poly.type
_entity_poly.pdbx_seq_one_letter_code
_entity_poly.pdbx_strand_id
1 'polypeptide(L)'
;MAIEASTQQTREPRIRLGMVGGGAGAFIGAVHRIAARIDDQYELIAGALSSTPEKAIASGRDLGLDPSRTYSSYREMAIREAKLKNGIEAVSIVTPNHVHYDAAKEFLRRGIHVICDKPLTSNLADAKKLKKVADESGALFILTHNYTGYPMVRQAREMIANGELGDIRIVQAEYPQDWLTEAVEQSGAKQAVWRTDPAQSGAGGSTGDIGTHAYNLASFVSGLELDSLAADLDSFVEGRRLDDNAHVMLRFKAKGSEKPAKGMLWCSQVAPGHENGLKVRVYGTKGGLEWVQADPNYLWFTPFGESKRLITRNGAGSGPAAARVSRIPSGHPEGYLEAFATIYTEAAHAINAHRKGKAVDKAVVYPTVDDGVKGVAFVDACVASSKKNGAWVKV
;
A
#
# COMPACT_ATOMS: atom_id res chain seq x y z
N MET A 1 21.77 -23.04 31.78
CA MET A 1 20.82 -22.97 30.64
C MET A 1 21.61 -23.31 29.41
N ALA A 2 21.40 -24.48 28.83
CA ALA A 2 22.04 -24.90 27.57
C ALA A 2 21.45 -24.06 26.42
N ILE A 3 22.31 -23.41 25.67
CA ILE A 3 21.96 -22.79 24.39
C ILE A 3 21.71 -23.97 23.45
N GLU A 4 20.45 -24.30 23.20
CA GLU A 4 20.09 -25.27 22.19
C GLU A 4 20.64 -24.76 20.85
N ALA A 5 21.49 -25.56 20.22
CA ALA A 5 21.99 -25.32 18.89
C ALA A 5 20.80 -25.27 17.94
N SER A 6 20.44 -24.08 17.47
CA SER A 6 19.44 -23.92 16.42
C SER A 6 19.92 -24.73 15.22
N THR A 7 19.14 -25.73 14.82
CA THR A 7 19.29 -26.36 13.51
C THR A 7 19.38 -25.26 12.47
N GLN A 8 20.53 -25.16 11.77
CA GLN A 8 20.70 -24.24 10.65
C GLN A 8 19.66 -24.61 9.58
N GLN A 9 18.49 -23.98 9.66
CA GLN A 9 17.61 -23.92 8.49
C GLN A 9 18.42 -23.22 7.39
N THR A 10 18.73 -23.94 6.33
CA THR A 10 19.40 -23.36 5.16
C THR A 10 18.58 -22.18 4.68
N ARG A 11 19.13 -20.98 4.84
CA ARG A 11 18.45 -19.74 4.46
C ARG A 11 18.15 -19.77 2.95
N GLU A 12 16.92 -19.39 2.57
CA GLU A 12 16.56 -19.27 1.16
C GLU A 12 17.47 -18.25 0.47
N PRO A 13 17.87 -18.51 -0.79
CA PRO A 13 18.60 -17.51 -1.57
C PRO A 13 17.79 -16.21 -1.68
N ARG A 14 18.46 -15.08 -1.52
CA ARG A 14 17.83 -13.76 -1.71
C ARG A 14 17.16 -13.68 -3.08
N ILE A 15 16.02 -13.01 -3.13
CA ILE A 15 15.29 -12.75 -4.36
C ILE A 15 16.04 -11.66 -5.13
N ARG A 16 16.40 -11.95 -6.36
CA ARG A 16 17.04 -10.97 -7.25
C ARG A 16 16.00 -9.93 -7.67
N LEU A 17 16.19 -8.72 -7.16
CA LEU A 17 15.27 -7.60 -7.34
C LEU A 17 15.77 -6.64 -8.42
N GLY A 18 14.86 -6.21 -9.28
CA GLY A 18 15.07 -5.05 -10.14
C GLY A 18 14.28 -3.85 -9.64
N MET A 19 14.60 -2.65 -10.10
CA MET A 19 13.86 -1.43 -9.77
C MET A 19 13.60 -0.58 -11.01
N VAL A 20 12.36 -0.10 -11.14
CA VAL A 20 11.92 0.86 -12.18
C VAL A 20 11.54 2.18 -11.50
N GLY A 21 12.19 3.26 -11.88
CA GLY A 21 12.11 4.55 -11.18
C GLY A 21 12.99 4.57 -9.91
N GLY A 22 12.75 5.50 -9.04
CA GLY A 22 13.40 5.54 -7.73
C GLY A 22 14.88 5.93 -7.72
N GLY A 23 15.42 6.51 -8.80
CA GLY A 23 16.78 7.03 -8.87
C GLY A 23 16.99 8.28 -8.02
N ALA A 24 18.10 8.98 -8.25
CA ALA A 24 18.50 10.16 -7.50
C ALA A 24 17.36 11.18 -7.32
N GLY A 25 17.15 11.65 -6.09
CA GLY A 25 16.10 12.60 -5.73
C GLY A 25 14.67 12.04 -5.63
N ALA A 26 14.48 10.72 -5.74
CA ALA A 26 13.18 10.07 -5.56
C ALA A 26 13.05 9.50 -4.15
N PHE A 27 12.24 10.14 -3.29
CA PHE A 27 12.02 9.73 -1.91
C PHE A 27 11.55 8.27 -1.80
N ILE A 28 10.49 7.90 -2.52
CA ILE A 28 9.87 6.58 -2.35
C ILE A 28 10.79 5.44 -2.79
N GLY A 29 11.66 5.67 -3.78
CA GLY A 29 12.63 4.67 -4.20
C GLY A 29 13.62 4.29 -3.10
N ALA A 30 14.05 5.26 -2.29
CA ALA A 30 14.90 4.99 -1.13
C ALA A 30 14.17 4.16 -0.07
N VAL A 31 12.91 4.48 0.21
CA VAL A 31 12.05 3.72 1.14
C VAL A 31 11.95 2.25 0.71
N HIS A 32 11.63 1.99 -0.55
CA HIS A 32 11.52 0.62 -1.08
C HIS A 32 12.86 -0.14 -0.98
N ARG A 33 13.99 0.49 -1.29
CA ARG A 33 15.31 -0.14 -1.15
C ARG A 33 15.68 -0.46 0.29
N ILE A 34 15.35 0.43 1.23
CA ILE A 34 15.55 0.18 2.67
C ILE A 34 14.67 -0.98 3.11
N ALA A 35 13.38 -0.95 2.80
CA ALA A 35 12.42 -1.99 3.16
C ALA A 35 12.82 -3.38 2.63
N ALA A 36 13.25 -3.45 1.38
CA ALA A 36 13.72 -4.70 0.76
C ALA A 36 14.94 -5.31 1.47
N ARG A 37 15.76 -4.47 2.17
CA ARG A 37 16.95 -4.91 2.88
C ARG A 37 16.76 -5.21 4.35
N ILE A 38 15.74 -4.63 5.00
CA ILE A 38 15.55 -4.76 6.46
C ILE A 38 15.56 -6.22 6.91
N ASP A 39 14.81 -7.08 6.24
CA ASP A 39 14.71 -8.52 6.57
C ASP A 39 15.63 -9.40 5.71
N ASP A 40 16.52 -8.78 4.94
CA ASP A 40 17.55 -9.44 4.12
C ASP A 40 17.02 -10.51 3.15
N GLN A 41 15.80 -10.28 2.61
CA GLN A 41 15.13 -11.19 1.67
C GLN A 41 15.50 -10.92 0.19
N TYR A 42 16.01 -9.72 -0.12
CA TYR A 42 16.22 -9.25 -1.49
C TYR A 42 17.63 -8.75 -1.72
N GLU A 43 18.06 -8.88 -2.98
CA GLU A 43 19.28 -8.26 -3.51
C GLU A 43 18.91 -7.42 -4.73
N LEU A 44 19.13 -6.11 -4.67
CA LEU A 44 18.92 -5.22 -5.81
C LEU A 44 20.10 -5.38 -6.79
N ILE A 45 19.83 -5.92 -7.98
CA ILE A 45 20.86 -6.26 -8.96
C ILE A 45 20.69 -5.57 -10.32
N ALA A 46 19.52 -4.95 -10.60
CA ALA A 46 19.24 -4.32 -11.87
C ALA A 46 18.35 -3.08 -11.69
N GLY A 47 18.45 -2.11 -12.61
CA GLY A 47 17.63 -0.92 -12.51
C GLY A 47 17.40 -0.17 -13.83
N ALA A 48 16.16 0.31 -14.03
CA ALA A 48 15.78 1.35 -14.97
C ALA A 48 15.31 2.57 -14.16
N LEU A 49 16.27 3.29 -13.58
CA LEU A 49 16.07 4.17 -12.42
C LEU A 49 15.59 5.59 -12.78
N SER A 50 15.53 5.93 -14.07
CA SER A 50 15.04 7.22 -14.55
C SER A 50 14.53 7.07 -15.98
N SER A 51 13.65 7.99 -16.40
CA SER A 51 13.26 8.16 -17.82
C SER A 51 14.33 8.83 -18.67
N THR A 52 15.36 9.43 -18.04
CA THR A 52 16.51 10.04 -18.72
C THR A 52 17.68 9.07 -18.64
N PRO A 53 18.24 8.60 -19.78
CA PRO A 53 19.29 7.58 -19.78
C PRO A 53 20.51 7.94 -18.93
N GLU A 54 21.00 9.18 -19.02
CA GLU A 54 22.17 9.66 -18.28
C GLU A 54 21.93 9.61 -16.77
N LYS A 55 20.73 10.02 -16.32
CA LYS A 55 20.33 9.95 -14.92
C LYS A 55 20.12 8.51 -14.45
N ALA A 56 19.63 7.62 -15.32
CA ALA A 56 19.50 6.20 -15.00
C ALA A 56 20.87 5.56 -14.75
N ILE A 57 21.83 5.80 -15.63
CA ILE A 57 23.21 5.30 -15.50
C ILE A 57 23.88 5.86 -14.25
N ALA A 58 23.80 7.17 -14.02
CA ALA A 58 24.34 7.80 -12.81
C ALA A 58 23.74 7.20 -11.52
N SER A 59 22.41 7.07 -11.47
CA SER A 59 21.74 6.46 -10.31
C SER A 59 22.14 5.00 -10.11
N GLY A 60 22.34 4.22 -11.18
CA GLY A 60 22.81 2.84 -11.11
C GLY A 60 24.19 2.75 -10.50
N ARG A 61 25.11 3.60 -10.94
CA ARG A 61 26.48 3.71 -10.39
C ARG A 61 26.45 4.08 -8.90
N ASP A 62 25.62 5.08 -8.52
CA ASP A 62 25.52 5.53 -7.13
C ASP A 62 24.94 4.44 -6.20
N LEU A 63 24.16 3.50 -6.75
CA LEU A 63 23.63 2.33 -6.04
C LEU A 63 24.53 1.11 -6.13
N GLY A 64 25.68 1.19 -6.80
CA GLY A 64 26.63 0.08 -6.97
C GLY A 64 26.12 -1.04 -7.88
N LEU A 65 25.18 -0.74 -8.79
CA LEU A 65 24.72 -1.72 -9.78
C LEU A 65 25.77 -1.97 -10.85
N ASP A 66 25.84 -3.21 -11.34
CA ASP A 66 26.64 -3.56 -12.51
C ASP A 66 26.19 -2.68 -13.70
N PRO A 67 27.11 -1.98 -14.40
CA PRO A 67 26.80 -1.18 -15.56
C PRO A 67 26.00 -1.92 -16.64
N SER A 68 26.24 -3.23 -16.82
CA SER A 68 25.49 -4.07 -17.78
C SER A 68 24.06 -4.38 -17.34
N ARG A 69 23.72 -4.09 -16.07
CA ARG A 69 22.39 -4.28 -15.46
C ARG A 69 21.69 -2.95 -15.16
N THR A 70 22.25 -1.84 -15.68
CA THR A 70 21.64 -0.49 -15.61
C THR A 70 21.06 -0.14 -16.98
N TYR A 71 19.74 0.04 -17.02
CA TYR A 71 18.98 0.14 -18.26
C TYR A 71 18.43 1.56 -18.49
N SER A 72 18.33 1.98 -19.75
CA SER A 72 17.73 3.24 -20.16
C SER A 72 16.20 3.21 -20.14
N SER A 73 15.59 2.01 -20.17
CA SER A 73 14.14 1.85 -20.11
C SER A 73 13.73 0.56 -19.40
N TYR A 74 12.55 0.57 -18.78
CA TYR A 74 11.96 -0.62 -18.16
C TYR A 74 11.67 -1.74 -19.17
N ARG A 75 11.37 -1.39 -20.43
CA ARG A 75 11.13 -2.39 -21.50
C ARG A 75 12.40 -3.15 -21.85
N GLU A 76 13.50 -2.43 -22.04
CA GLU A 76 14.80 -3.05 -22.26
C GLU A 76 15.16 -3.97 -21.07
N MET A 77 15.04 -3.45 -19.86
CA MET A 77 15.27 -4.22 -18.63
C MET A 77 14.44 -5.50 -18.61
N ALA A 78 13.13 -5.43 -18.80
CA ALA A 78 12.25 -6.59 -18.79
C ALA A 78 12.65 -7.65 -19.83
N ILE A 79 12.99 -7.21 -21.05
CA ILE A 79 13.38 -8.11 -22.15
C ILE A 79 14.73 -8.80 -21.87
N ARG A 80 15.70 -8.05 -21.39
CA ARG A 80 17.06 -8.59 -21.16
C ARG A 80 17.11 -9.47 -19.92
N GLU A 81 16.53 -9.01 -18.80
CA GLU A 81 16.50 -9.74 -17.54
C GLU A 81 15.79 -11.09 -17.66
N ALA A 82 14.66 -11.16 -18.40
CA ALA A 82 13.95 -12.41 -18.60
C ALA A 82 14.75 -13.48 -19.37
N LYS A 83 15.82 -13.10 -20.08
CA LYS A 83 16.68 -14.03 -20.84
C LYS A 83 17.89 -14.52 -20.05
N LEU A 84 18.21 -13.89 -18.93
CA LEU A 84 19.38 -14.22 -18.13
C LEU A 84 19.05 -15.37 -17.17
N LYS A 85 19.93 -16.35 -17.04
CA LYS A 85 19.80 -17.42 -16.02
C LYS A 85 19.78 -16.88 -14.59
N ASN A 86 20.53 -15.80 -14.34
CA ASN A 86 20.57 -15.06 -13.08
C ASN A 86 19.80 -13.73 -13.16
N GLY A 87 18.81 -13.63 -14.04
CA GLY A 87 17.97 -12.46 -14.19
C GLY A 87 17.15 -12.16 -12.93
N ILE A 88 16.50 -11.00 -12.90
CA ILE A 88 15.64 -10.63 -11.77
C ILE A 88 14.44 -11.57 -11.66
N GLU A 89 14.01 -11.84 -10.44
CA GLU A 89 12.82 -12.65 -10.13
C GLU A 89 11.61 -11.76 -9.81
N ALA A 90 11.90 -10.58 -9.28
CA ALA A 90 10.91 -9.58 -8.96
C ALA A 90 11.38 -8.18 -9.38
N VAL A 91 10.44 -7.29 -9.65
CA VAL A 91 10.71 -5.88 -9.92
C VAL A 91 9.90 -4.99 -8.99
N SER A 92 10.56 -3.97 -8.42
CA SER A 92 9.91 -2.88 -7.69
C SER A 92 9.63 -1.73 -8.66
N ILE A 93 8.37 -1.31 -8.79
CA ILE A 93 7.94 -0.20 -9.65
C ILE A 93 7.55 0.98 -8.77
N VAL A 94 8.31 2.06 -8.85
CA VAL A 94 8.21 3.26 -8.00
C VAL A 94 8.21 4.54 -8.85
N THR A 95 7.41 4.52 -9.90
CA THR A 95 7.24 5.60 -10.87
C THR A 95 5.99 6.45 -10.57
N PRO A 96 5.74 7.55 -11.27
CA PRO A 96 4.41 8.19 -11.30
C PRO A 96 3.32 7.23 -11.78
N ASN A 97 2.07 7.46 -11.33
CA ASN A 97 0.94 6.55 -11.48
C ASN A 97 0.66 6.10 -12.93
N HIS A 98 0.78 7.03 -13.90
CA HIS A 98 0.50 6.75 -15.31
C HIS A 98 1.46 5.74 -15.95
N VAL A 99 2.62 5.47 -15.33
CA VAL A 99 3.61 4.50 -15.84
C VAL A 99 3.35 3.09 -15.33
N HIS A 100 2.62 2.93 -14.20
CA HIS A 100 2.45 1.65 -13.51
C HIS A 100 1.92 0.54 -14.42
N TYR A 101 0.85 0.81 -15.19
CA TYR A 101 0.24 -0.18 -16.07
C TYR A 101 1.23 -0.74 -17.10
N ASP A 102 1.86 0.14 -17.85
CA ASP A 102 2.75 -0.30 -18.94
C ASP A 102 4.01 -0.98 -18.42
N ALA A 103 4.59 -0.47 -17.33
CA ALA A 103 5.75 -1.10 -16.71
C ALA A 103 5.40 -2.48 -16.13
N ALA A 104 4.38 -2.59 -15.29
CA ALA A 104 3.99 -3.85 -14.66
C ALA A 104 3.64 -4.93 -15.71
N LYS A 105 2.90 -4.57 -16.73
CA LYS A 105 2.53 -5.46 -17.86
C LYS A 105 3.75 -6.10 -18.52
N GLU A 106 4.82 -5.32 -18.72
CA GLU A 106 6.04 -5.80 -19.38
C GLU A 106 6.74 -6.90 -18.58
N PHE A 107 6.79 -6.77 -17.25
CA PHE A 107 7.41 -7.74 -16.36
C PHE A 107 6.51 -8.96 -16.14
N LEU A 108 5.22 -8.77 -15.86
CA LEU A 108 4.26 -9.87 -15.65
C LEU A 108 4.23 -10.83 -16.83
N ARG A 109 4.15 -10.32 -18.07
CA ARG A 109 4.15 -11.12 -19.31
C ARG A 109 5.41 -11.96 -19.51
N ARG A 110 6.45 -11.71 -18.73
CA ARG A 110 7.72 -12.45 -18.76
C ARG A 110 7.91 -13.32 -17.53
N GLY A 111 6.87 -13.48 -16.70
CA GLY A 111 6.92 -14.29 -15.50
C GLY A 111 7.72 -13.66 -14.35
N ILE A 112 8.04 -12.36 -14.43
CA ILE A 112 8.73 -11.63 -13.36
C ILE A 112 7.68 -11.07 -12.41
N HIS A 113 7.81 -11.38 -11.11
CA HIS A 113 6.92 -10.88 -10.08
C HIS A 113 7.00 -9.36 -9.94
N VAL A 114 5.88 -8.73 -9.59
CA VAL A 114 5.80 -7.26 -9.51
C VAL A 114 5.46 -6.82 -8.09
N ILE A 115 6.25 -5.90 -7.55
CA ILE A 115 5.98 -5.13 -6.34
C ILE A 115 5.80 -3.68 -6.80
N CYS A 116 4.56 -3.19 -6.85
CA CYS A 116 4.25 -1.89 -7.43
C CYS A 116 3.79 -0.90 -6.35
N ASP A 117 4.23 0.35 -6.46
CA ASP A 117 3.70 1.41 -5.61
C ASP A 117 2.21 1.70 -5.93
N LYS A 118 1.51 2.23 -4.94
CA LYS A 118 0.10 2.63 -5.09
C LYS A 118 -0.02 4.02 -5.77
N PRO A 119 -1.17 4.36 -6.33
CA PRO A 119 -2.30 3.49 -6.69
C PRO A 119 -1.93 2.51 -7.81
N LEU A 120 -2.74 1.49 -8.02
CA LEU A 120 -2.47 0.45 -9.04
C LEU A 120 -2.21 1.05 -10.43
N THR A 121 -3.05 1.98 -10.83
CA THR A 121 -2.97 2.73 -12.10
C THR A 121 -3.63 4.10 -11.94
N SER A 122 -3.48 4.97 -12.94
CA SER A 122 -4.12 6.29 -12.95
C SER A 122 -5.61 6.26 -13.37
N ASN A 123 -6.13 5.13 -13.87
CA ASN A 123 -7.53 4.98 -14.28
C ASN A 123 -8.03 3.54 -14.16
N LEU A 124 -9.34 3.35 -14.02
CA LEU A 124 -9.97 2.05 -13.79
C LEU A 124 -9.88 1.09 -14.98
N ALA A 125 -9.88 1.62 -16.20
CA ALA A 125 -9.78 0.78 -17.40
C ALA A 125 -8.44 0.04 -17.44
N ASP A 126 -7.36 0.73 -17.15
CA ASP A 126 -6.03 0.14 -17.09
C ASP A 126 -5.83 -0.74 -15.86
N ALA A 127 -6.48 -0.42 -14.72
CA ALA A 127 -6.50 -1.30 -13.55
C ALA A 127 -7.12 -2.66 -13.88
N LYS A 128 -8.28 -2.68 -14.54
CA LYS A 128 -8.94 -3.92 -14.98
C LYS A 128 -8.11 -4.71 -16.00
N LYS A 129 -7.46 -4.03 -16.95
CA LYS A 129 -6.54 -4.68 -17.91
C LYS A 129 -5.32 -5.27 -17.20
N LEU A 130 -4.74 -4.54 -16.22
CA LEU A 130 -3.59 -5.02 -15.47
C LEU A 130 -3.92 -6.24 -14.62
N LYS A 131 -5.11 -6.25 -13.98
CA LYS A 131 -5.61 -7.45 -13.29
C LYS A 131 -5.67 -8.65 -14.23
N LYS A 132 -6.24 -8.48 -15.43
CA LYS A 132 -6.30 -9.58 -16.42
C LYS A 132 -4.88 -10.08 -16.77
N VAL A 133 -3.94 -9.17 -17.00
CA VAL A 133 -2.54 -9.57 -17.29
C VAL A 133 -1.91 -10.28 -16.10
N ALA A 134 -2.15 -9.85 -14.88
CA ALA A 134 -1.63 -10.49 -13.67
C ALA A 134 -2.20 -11.92 -13.53
N ASP A 135 -3.52 -12.07 -13.67
CA ASP A 135 -4.19 -13.38 -13.60
C ASP A 135 -3.67 -14.37 -14.66
N GLU A 136 -3.41 -13.89 -15.89
CA GLU A 136 -2.96 -14.70 -17.02
C GLU A 136 -1.45 -15.04 -16.95
N SER A 137 -0.65 -14.22 -16.26
CA SER A 137 0.81 -14.34 -16.26
C SER A 137 1.36 -15.46 -15.39
N GLY A 138 0.60 -15.89 -14.38
CA GLY A 138 1.06 -16.77 -13.31
C GLY A 138 2.09 -16.13 -12.37
N ALA A 139 2.52 -14.90 -12.62
CA ALA A 139 3.41 -14.15 -11.74
C ALA A 139 2.62 -13.44 -10.62
N LEU A 140 3.27 -13.23 -9.49
CA LEU A 140 2.65 -12.54 -8.35
C LEU A 140 2.66 -11.03 -8.59
N PHE A 141 1.55 -10.38 -8.20
CA PHE A 141 1.47 -8.92 -8.14
C PHE A 141 1.18 -8.47 -6.70
N ILE A 142 2.06 -7.64 -6.18
CA ILE A 142 2.00 -7.08 -4.83
C ILE A 142 1.86 -5.56 -4.93
N LEU A 143 0.85 -4.99 -4.29
CA LEU A 143 0.65 -3.54 -4.24
C LEU A 143 1.10 -3.01 -2.89
N THR A 144 1.88 -1.93 -2.85
CA THR A 144 2.45 -1.45 -1.59
C THR A 144 1.52 -0.50 -0.82
N HIS A 145 0.33 -0.97 -0.46
CA HIS A 145 -0.46 -0.33 0.60
C HIS A 145 0.21 -0.60 1.96
N ASN A 146 1.29 0.11 2.24
CA ASN A 146 2.19 -0.10 3.38
C ASN A 146 1.51 -0.07 4.75
N TYR A 147 0.42 0.67 4.90
CA TYR A 147 -0.28 0.76 6.19
C TYR A 147 -0.89 -0.58 6.64
N THR A 148 -1.10 -1.53 5.75
CA THR A 148 -1.48 -2.90 6.10
C THR A 148 -0.32 -3.72 6.69
N GLY A 149 0.90 -3.21 6.60
CA GLY A 149 2.11 -3.84 7.13
C GLY A 149 2.36 -3.59 8.61
N TYR A 150 1.68 -2.62 9.23
CA TYR A 150 1.86 -2.34 10.65
C TYR A 150 1.33 -3.47 11.55
N PRO A 151 2.09 -3.91 12.56
CA PRO A 151 1.67 -4.99 13.46
C PRO A 151 0.32 -4.73 14.13
N MET A 152 0.06 -3.50 14.63
CA MET A 152 -1.20 -3.18 15.30
C MET A 152 -2.39 -3.08 14.35
N VAL A 153 -2.18 -2.80 13.07
CA VAL A 153 -3.22 -2.90 12.04
C VAL A 153 -3.59 -4.36 11.80
N ARG A 154 -2.62 -5.27 11.80
CA ARG A 154 -2.87 -6.72 11.69
C ARG A 154 -3.54 -7.28 12.94
N GLN A 155 -3.16 -6.78 14.12
CA GLN A 155 -3.86 -7.05 15.38
C GLN A 155 -5.34 -6.66 15.29
N ALA A 156 -5.62 -5.43 14.84
CA ALA A 156 -6.99 -4.96 14.70
C ALA A 156 -7.82 -5.83 13.75
N ARG A 157 -7.25 -6.21 12.60
CA ARG A 157 -7.88 -7.14 11.65
C ARG A 157 -8.16 -8.51 12.27
N GLU A 158 -7.21 -9.08 13.01
CA GLU A 158 -7.35 -10.37 13.68
C GLU A 158 -8.48 -10.34 14.72
N MET A 159 -8.52 -9.32 15.57
CA MET A 159 -9.57 -9.13 16.59
C MET A 159 -10.97 -9.06 15.96
N ILE A 160 -11.10 -8.34 14.85
CA ILE A 160 -12.38 -8.26 14.12
C ILE A 160 -12.74 -9.63 13.51
N ALA A 161 -11.79 -10.30 12.88
CA ALA A 161 -12.01 -11.61 12.28
C ALA A 161 -12.41 -12.67 13.32
N ASN A 162 -11.87 -12.57 14.54
CA ASN A 162 -12.21 -13.42 15.68
C ASN A 162 -13.53 -13.05 16.36
N GLY A 163 -14.23 -11.99 15.90
CA GLY A 163 -15.52 -11.58 16.42
C GLY A 163 -15.48 -10.85 17.76
N GLU A 164 -14.32 -10.32 18.16
CA GLU A 164 -14.17 -9.59 19.44
C GLU A 164 -15.01 -8.30 19.48
N LEU A 165 -15.27 -7.68 18.34
CA LEU A 165 -16.13 -6.52 18.22
C LEU A 165 -17.61 -6.89 17.97
N GLY A 166 -17.94 -8.17 17.75
CA GLY A 166 -19.27 -8.59 17.30
C GLY A 166 -19.57 -8.11 15.88
N ASP A 167 -20.86 -7.87 15.57
CA ASP A 167 -21.29 -7.38 14.26
C ASP A 167 -20.86 -5.95 14.05
N ILE A 168 -20.10 -5.70 12.99
CA ILE A 168 -19.57 -4.36 12.69
C ILE A 168 -20.71 -3.45 12.23
N ARG A 169 -20.81 -2.28 12.84
CA ARG A 169 -21.82 -1.25 12.56
C ARG A 169 -21.26 -0.03 11.85
N ILE A 170 -20.08 0.44 12.28
CA ILE A 170 -19.50 1.70 11.82
C ILE A 170 -17.98 1.51 11.57
N VAL A 171 -17.53 2.04 10.42
CA VAL A 171 -16.11 2.18 10.09
C VAL A 171 -15.83 3.64 9.78
N GLN A 172 -14.84 4.23 10.44
CA GLN A 172 -14.38 5.59 10.18
C GLN A 172 -12.90 5.57 9.84
N ALA A 173 -12.52 6.21 8.74
CA ALA A 173 -11.13 6.42 8.34
C ALA A 173 -10.90 7.90 8.02
N GLU A 174 -9.77 8.41 8.43
CA GLU A 174 -9.38 9.79 8.11
C GLU A 174 -7.89 9.84 7.77
N TYR A 175 -7.55 10.70 6.81
CA TYR A 175 -6.17 10.92 6.41
C TYR A 175 -5.94 12.40 6.04
N PRO A 176 -5.90 13.30 7.02
CA PRO A 176 -5.53 14.69 6.79
C PRO A 176 -4.01 14.86 6.73
N GLN A 177 -3.57 15.78 5.86
CA GLN A 177 -2.22 16.31 5.71
C GLN A 177 -2.31 17.81 5.45
N ASP A 178 -1.21 18.57 5.59
CA ASP A 178 -1.17 20.00 5.38
C ASP A 178 -0.18 20.49 4.31
N TRP A 179 0.60 19.57 3.72
CA TRP A 179 1.72 19.92 2.85
C TRP A 179 1.35 20.57 1.50
N LEU A 180 0.06 20.49 1.10
CA LEU A 180 -0.48 21.15 -0.10
C LEU A 180 -1.41 22.34 0.24
N THR A 181 -1.35 22.88 1.47
CA THR A 181 -2.15 24.05 1.88
C THR A 181 -1.91 25.26 1.00
N GLU A 182 -0.69 25.41 0.50
CA GLU A 182 -0.32 26.42 -0.49
C GLU A 182 -0.13 25.79 -1.88
N ALA A 183 -0.13 26.60 -2.94
CA ALA A 183 0.09 26.16 -4.32
C ALA A 183 1.57 25.80 -4.59
N VAL A 184 2.13 24.87 -3.82
CA VAL A 184 3.56 24.47 -3.89
C VAL A 184 3.94 23.84 -5.23
N GLU A 185 2.98 23.35 -6.00
CA GLU A 185 3.17 22.92 -7.38
C GLU A 185 3.67 24.05 -8.30
N GLN A 186 3.31 25.30 -8.01
CA GLN A 186 3.75 26.48 -8.76
C GLN A 186 5.21 26.83 -8.47
N SER A 187 5.76 26.42 -7.33
CA SER A 187 7.18 26.59 -7.01
C SER A 187 8.10 25.57 -7.67
N GLY A 188 7.53 24.63 -8.44
CA GLY A 188 8.28 23.56 -9.11
C GLY A 188 8.64 22.39 -8.18
N ALA A 189 8.01 22.29 -7.00
CA ALA A 189 8.17 21.16 -6.10
C ALA A 189 7.76 19.85 -6.81
N LYS A 190 8.75 19.06 -7.22
CA LYS A 190 8.60 17.87 -8.08
C LYS A 190 7.46 16.94 -7.64
N GLN A 191 7.30 16.74 -6.33
CA GLN A 191 6.29 15.85 -5.78
C GLN A 191 4.87 16.43 -5.91
N ALA A 192 4.71 17.75 -5.85
CA ALA A 192 3.44 18.42 -6.03
C ALA A 192 3.06 18.51 -7.51
N VAL A 193 3.99 18.86 -8.39
CA VAL A 193 3.76 19.06 -9.83
C VAL A 193 3.05 17.87 -10.49
N TRP A 194 3.52 16.65 -10.29
CA TRP A 194 2.88 15.49 -10.93
C TRP A 194 1.59 15.04 -10.21
N ARG A 195 1.46 15.26 -8.87
CA ARG A 195 0.26 14.86 -8.12
C ARG A 195 -0.94 15.75 -8.40
N THR A 196 -0.72 17.01 -8.71
CA THR A 196 -1.78 17.97 -9.06
C THR A 196 -2.11 18.00 -10.55
N ASP A 197 -1.38 17.19 -11.37
CA ASP A 197 -1.65 17.04 -12.80
C ASP A 197 -2.52 15.80 -13.07
N PRO A 198 -3.78 15.98 -13.54
CA PRO A 198 -4.68 14.85 -13.85
C PRO A 198 -4.12 13.85 -14.87
N ALA A 199 -3.24 14.29 -15.77
CA ALA A 199 -2.64 13.41 -16.78
C ALA A 199 -1.65 12.41 -16.17
N GLN A 200 -1.06 12.73 -15.02
CA GLN A 200 -0.07 11.90 -14.35
C GLN A 200 -0.62 11.21 -13.11
N SER A 201 -1.44 11.91 -12.32
CA SER A 201 -2.01 11.41 -11.07
C SER A 201 -3.26 10.56 -11.29
N GLY A 202 -4.10 10.92 -12.26
CA GLY A 202 -5.41 10.32 -12.49
C GLY A 202 -6.55 11.27 -12.11
N ALA A 203 -7.75 10.72 -11.86
CA ALA A 203 -8.97 11.49 -11.67
C ALA A 203 -9.10 12.15 -10.28
N GLY A 204 -8.40 11.67 -9.27
CA GLY A 204 -8.43 12.19 -7.89
C GLY A 204 -7.11 12.76 -7.45
N GLY A 205 -7.13 13.87 -6.73
CA GLY A 205 -5.98 14.48 -6.06
C GLY A 205 -5.75 13.87 -4.68
N SER A 206 -6.22 14.50 -3.60
CA SER A 206 -6.16 13.93 -2.24
C SER A 206 -6.84 12.56 -2.16
N THR A 207 -7.98 12.40 -2.84
CA THR A 207 -8.69 11.11 -2.92
C THR A 207 -7.82 10.02 -3.55
N GLY A 208 -7.11 10.33 -4.64
CA GLY A 208 -6.23 9.40 -5.34
C GLY A 208 -4.92 9.11 -4.61
N ASP A 209 -4.33 10.11 -3.95
CA ASP A 209 -3.04 9.97 -3.25
C ASP A 209 -3.22 9.32 -1.87
N ILE A 210 -4.04 9.91 -1.00
CA ILE A 210 -4.19 9.49 0.39
C ILE A 210 -5.55 8.86 0.72
N GLY A 211 -6.62 9.25 0.03
CA GLY A 211 -7.96 8.65 0.20
C GLY A 211 -7.96 7.15 -0.10
N THR A 212 -7.22 6.72 -1.13
CA THR A 212 -7.05 5.29 -1.45
C THR A 212 -6.38 4.50 -0.33
N HIS A 213 -5.43 5.09 0.41
CA HIS A 213 -4.85 4.47 1.60
C HIS A 213 -5.87 4.33 2.73
N ALA A 214 -6.62 5.39 3.03
CA ALA A 214 -7.65 5.38 4.07
C ALA A 214 -8.74 4.34 3.75
N TYR A 215 -9.17 4.25 2.49
CA TYR A 215 -10.12 3.24 2.03
C TYR A 215 -9.56 1.82 2.14
N ASN A 216 -8.32 1.60 1.67
CA ASN A 216 -7.69 0.28 1.77
C ASN A 216 -7.53 -0.15 3.23
N LEU A 217 -7.08 0.76 4.12
CA LEU A 217 -6.94 0.48 5.55
C LEU A 217 -8.29 0.12 6.19
N ALA A 218 -9.36 0.88 5.89
CA ALA A 218 -10.71 0.61 6.38
C ALA A 218 -11.20 -0.77 5.96
N SER A 219 -11.04 -1.12 4.67
CA SER A 219 -11.43 -2.42 4.12
C SER A 219 -10.58 -3.55 4.67
N PHE A 220 -9.26 -3.35 4.77
CA PHE A 220 -8.33 -4.36 5.29
C PHE A 220 -8.62 -4.71 6.75
N VAL A 221 -8.80 -3.71 7.61
CA VAL A 221 -9.05 -3.90 9.04
C VAL A 221 -10.43 -4.50 9.29
N SER A 222 -11.47 -3.95 8.65
CA SER A 222 -12.85 -4.40 8.89
C SER A 222 -13.21 -5.71 8.18
N GLY A 223 -12.50 -6.05 7.10
CA GLY A 223 -12.84 -7.17 6.24
C GLY A 223 -14.16 -6.98 5.47
N LEU A 224 -14.65 -5.73 5.38
CA LEU A 224 -15.90 -5.39 4.71
C LEU A 224 -15.67 -4.99 3.25
N GLU A 225 -16.62 -5.34 2.39
CA GLU A 225 -16.66 -4.89 1.00
C GLU A 225 -17.53 -3.66 0.84
N LEU A 226 -17.04 -2.66 0.12
CA LEU A 226 -17.79 -1.47 -0.24
C LEU A 226 -18.89 -1.83 -1.24
N ASP A 227 -20.10 -1.29 -1.03
CA ASP A 227 -21.25 -1.44 -1.91
C ASP A 227 -21.49 -0.15 -2.71
N SER A 228 -21.59 0.96 -1.99
CA SER A 228 -21.86 2.27 -2.58
C SER A 228 -21.29 3.38 -1.71
N LEU A 229 -21.09 4.54 -2.30
CA LEU A 229 -20.60 5.73 -1.62
C LEU A 229 -21.31 6.99 -2.11
N ALA A 230 -21.27 8.04 -1.27
CA ALA A 230 -21.62 9.41 -1.64
C ALA A 230 -20.46 10.30 -1.20
N ALA A 231 -19.95 11.15 -2.09
CA ALA A 231 -18.76 11.93 -1.89
C ALA A 231 -18.93 13.39 -2.29
N ASP A 232 -18.27 14.25 -1.54
CA ASP A 232 -18.12 15.67 -1.81
C ASP A 232 -16.64 16.00 -1.88
N LEU A 233 -16.17 16.42 -3.05
CA LEU A 233 -14.77 16.70 -3.37
C LEU A 233 -14.62 18.18 -3.67
N ASP A 234 -13.64 18.81 -3.02
CA ASP A 234 -13.31 20.21 -3.21
C ASP A 234 -11.85 20.42 -3.59
N SER A 235 -11.60 21.52 -4.28
CA SER A 235 -10.27 22.08 -4.52
C SER A 235 -10.23 23.50 -3.92
N PHE A 236 -9.70 23.63 -2.71
CA PHE A 236 -9.62 24.92 -2.00
C PHE A 236 -8.50 25.81 -2.50
N VAL A 237 -7.43 25.23 -3.03
CA VAL A 237 -6.31 26.02 -3.56
C VAL A 237 -6.62 26.48 -4.97
N GLU A 238 -6.59 27.79 -5.19
CA GLU A 238 -6.94 28.43 -6.46
C GLU A 238 -6.11 27.88 -7.64
N GLY A 239 -6.79 27.55 -8.73
CA GLY A 239 -6.21 27.00 -9.95
C GLY A 239 -5.86 25.52 -9.91
N ARG A 240 -6.02 24.82 -8.78
CA ARG A 240 -5.82 23.39 -8.67
C ARG A 240 -6.96 22.63 -9.34
N ARG A 241 -6.61 21.69 -10.20
CA ARG A 241 -7.57 20.95 -11.06
C ARG A 241 -8.11 19.68 -10.41
N LEU A 242 -7.42 19.14 -9.42
CA LEU A 242 -7.79 17.94 -8.68
C LEU A 242 -8.20 18.33 -7.27
N ASP A 243 -8.95 17.47 -6.62
CA ASP A 243 -9.38 17.64 -5.23
C ASP A 243 -8.18 17.70 -4.29
N ASP A 244 -8.22 18.60 -3.32
CA ASP A 244 -7.31 18.65 -2.18
C ASP A 244 -8.00 18.30 -0.86
N ASN A 245 -9.35 18.11 -0.91
CA ASN A 245 -10.17 17.66 0.19
C ASN A 245 -11.33 16.79 -0.30
N ALA A 246 -11.70 15.76 0.47
CA ALA A 246 -12.87 14.92 0.17
C ALA A 246 -13.53 14.40 1.45
N HIS A 247 -14.87 14.52 1.49
CA HIS A 247 -15.73 13.90 2.49
C HIS A 247 -16.53 12.77 1.81
N VAL A 248 -16.46 11.55 2.35
CA VAL A 248 -17.07 10.37 1.72
C VAL A 248 -17.92 9.60 2.73
N MET A 249 -19.18 9.37 2.44
CA MET A 249 -20.04 8.44 3.14
C MET A 249 -20.00 7.07 2.48
N LEU A 250 -19.88 6.00 3.28
CA LEU A 250 -19.70 4.64 2.81
C LEU A 250 -20.87 3.74 3.23
N ARG A 251 -21.27 2.84 2.34
CA ARG A 251 -22.16 1.70 2.63
C ARG A 251 -21.45 0.42 2.23
N PHE A 252 -21.38 -0.50 3.17
CA PHE A 252 -20.75 -1.80 2.94
C PHE A 252 -21.81 -2.84 2.55
N LYS A 253 -21.37 -3.93 1.90
CA LYS A 253 -22.26 -5.06 1.60
C LYS A 253 -22.70 -5.75 2.89
N ALA A 254 -23.93 -6.21 2.94
CA ALA A 254 -24.42 -7.04 4.04
C ALA A 254 -23.69 -8.39 4.06
N LYS A 255 -23.38 -8.89 5.25
CA LYS A 255 -22.97 -10.29 5.46
C LYS A 255 -24.17 -11.04 6.04
N GLY A 256 -24.78 -11.90 5.24
CA GLY A 256 -25.97 -12.66 5.66
C GLY A 256 -27.22 -11.77 5.89
N SER A 257 -27.92 -11.99 6.99
CA SER A 257 -29.17 -11.30 7.36
C SER A 257 -28.96 -10.00 8.15
N GLU A 258 -27.71 -9.59 8.39
CA GLU A 258 -27.37 -8.43 9.21
C GLU A 258 -27.59 -7.11 8.46
N LYS A 259 -27.82 -6.05 9.23
CA LYS A 259 -27.82 -4.69 8.67
C LYS A 259 -26.43 -4.35 8.13
N PRO A 260 -26.33 -3.82 6.89
CA PRO A 260 -25.05 -3.42 6.34
C PRO A 260 -24.38 -2.35 7.22
N ALA A 261 -23.09 -2.52 7.46
CA ALA A 261 -22.28 -1.49 8.12
C ALA A 261 -22.23 -0.22 7.27
N LYS A 262 -22.04 0.91 7.94
CA LYS A 262 -21.83 2.22 7.32
C LYS A 262 -20.50 2.79 7.71
N GLY A 263 -20.01 3.76 6.96
CA GLY A 263 -18.75 4.41 7.28
C GLY A 263 -18.67 5.84 6.80
N MET A 264 -17.60 6.47 7.23
CA MET A 264 -17.15 7.77 6.78
C MET A 264 -15.66 7.72 6.49
N LEU A 265 -15.26 8.41 5.42
CA LEU A 265 -13.87 8.65 5.11
C LEU A 265 -13.66 10.14 4.85
N TRP A 266 -12.65 10.70 5.48
CA TRP A 266 -12.17 12.06 5.21
C TRP A 266 -10.71 12.00 4.80
N CYS A 267 -10.36 12.66 3.70
CA CYS A 267 -8.97 12.89 3.32
C CYS A 267 -8.79 14.32 2.86
N SER A 268 -7.68 14.93 3.26
CA SER A 268 -7.35 16.31 2.94
C SER A 268 -5.85 16.51 2.87
N GLN A 269 -5.38 17.33 1.94
CA GLN A 269 -3.97 17.76 1.87
C GLN A 269 -3.82 19.25 2.20
N VAL A 270 -4.90 19.86 2.71
CA VAL A 270 -4.99 21.27 3.08
C VAL A 270 -5.54 21.44 4.51
N ALA A 271 -5.12 20.59 5.44
CA ALA A 271 -5.56 20.57 6.83
C ALA A 271 -4.39 20.94 7.78
N PRO A 272 -4.09 22.24 7.99
CA PRO A 272 -2.98 22.70 8.82
C PRO A 272 -2.97 22.07 10.22
N GLY A 273 -1.78 21.62 10.65
CA GLY A 273 -1.57 20.93 11.93
C GLY A 273 -1.60 19.40 11.82
N HIS A 274 -1.83 18.84 10.62
CA HIS A 274 -1.73 17.42 10.35
C HIS A 274 -0.58 17.12 9.38
N GLU A 275 0.55 16.67 9.89
CA GLU A 275 1.67 16.25 9.03
C GLU A 275 1.36 14.94 8.29
N ASN A 276 0.74 13.96 8.98
CA ASN A 276 0.35 12.66 8.40
C ASN A 276 -0.71 11.96 9.28
N GLY A 277 -1.93 12.46 9.28
CA GLY A 277 -2.98 12.13 10.25
C GLY A 277 -3.82 10.89 9.93
N LEU A 278 -3.22 9.80 9.38
CA LEU A 278 -4.00 8.59 9.08
C LEU A 278 -4.49 7.91 10.37
N LYS A 279 -5.81 7.65 10.42
CA LYS A 279 -6.49 6.99 11.53
C LYS A 279 -7.62 6.09 11.02
N VAL A 280 -7.85 4.98 11.76
CA VAL A 280 -9.02 4.11 11.55
C VAL A 280 -9.70 3.79 12.88
N ARG A 281 -11.04 3.81 12.87
CA ARG A 281 -11.91 3.41 13.99
C ARG A 281 -12.96 2.44 13.47
N VAL A 282 -13.18 1.37 14.23
CA VAL A 282 -14.21 0.38 13.91
C VAL A 282 -15.05 0.10 15.16
N TYR A 283 -16.38 0.14 15.00
CA TYR A 283 -17.33 -0.06 16.09
C TYR A 283 -18.30 -1.18 15.73
N GLY A 284 -18.39 -2.15 16.64
CA GLY A 284 -19.32 -3.27 16.56
C GLY A 284 -20.29 -3.34 17.73
N THR A 285 -21.01 -4.45 17.82
CA THR A 285 -22.00 -4.68 18.89
C THR A 285 -21.36 -4.99 20.24
N LYS A 286 -20.12 -5.54 20.25
CA LYS A 286 -19.41 -5.96 21.47
C LYS A 286 -18.24 -5.05 21.85
N GLY A 287 -17.86 -4.10 21.01
CA GLY A 287 -16.74 -3.21 21.29
C GLY A 287 -16.35 -2.33 20.13
N GLY A 288 -15.32 -1.52 20.36
CA GLY A 288 -14.73 -0.64 19.36
C GLY A 288 -13.22 -0.62 19.46
N LEU A 289 -12.54 -0.33 18.34
CA LEU A 289 -11.10 -0.14 18.29
C LEU A 289 -10.72 1.15 17.56
N GLU A 290 -9.52 1.64 17.90
CA GLU A 290 -8.93 2.82 17.25
C GLU A 290 -7.43 2.60 17.07
N TRP A 291 -6.92 2.86 15.87
CA TRP A 291 -5.51 2.91 15.54
C TRP A 291 -5.14 4.23 14.85
N VAL A 292 -3.98 4.79 15.21
CA VAL A 292 -3.46 6.06 14.70
C VAL A 292 -2.03 5.85 14.21
N GLN A 293 -1.74 6.30 13.00
CA GLN A 293 -0.44 6.11 12.36
C GLN A 293 0.69 6.88 13.07
N ALA A 294 0.39 8.03 13.70
CA ALA A 294 1.39 8.79 14.47
C ALA A 294 1.93 8.01 15.68
N ASP A 295 1.13 7.10 16.26
CA ASP A 295 1.51 6.20 17.34
C ASP A 295 1.28 4.72 16.95
N PRO A 296 2.00 4.21 15.92
CA PRO A 296 1.60 2.98 15.23
C PRO A 296 1.77 1.71 16.06
N ASN A 297 2.50 1.79 17.18
CA ASN A 297 2.76 0.67 18.10
C ASN A 297 1.64 0.43 19.12
N TYR A 298 0.57 1.22 19.06
CA TYR A 298 -0.55 1.21 20.00
C TYR A 298 -1.87 0.94 19.27
N LEU A 299 -2.73 0.15 19.91
CA LEU A 299 -4.09 -0.10 19.49
C LEU A 299 -5.01 0.08 20.70
N TRP A 300 -5.95 1.01 20.60
CA TRP A 300 -6.98 1.18 21.60
C TRP A 300 -8.15 0.24 21.32
N PHE A 301 -8.53 -0.53 22.34
CA PHE A 301 -9.69 -1.42 22.30
C PHE A 301 -10.60 -1.16 23.49
N THR A 302 -11.90 -1.08 23.26
CA THR A 302 -12.91 -0.89 24.28
C THR A 302 -13.98 -1.95 24.13
N PRO A 303 -14.00 -3.02 24.95
CA PRO A 303 -15.16 -3.90 25.05
C PRO A 303 -16.37 -3.10 25.53
N PHE A 304 -17.55 -3.38 24.99
CA PHE A 304 -18.77 -2.68 25.42
C PHE A 304 -19.05 -2.91 26.91
N GLY A 305 -19.25 -1.83 27.64
CA GLY A 305 -19.47 -1.87 29.10
C GLY A 305 -18.21 -1.99 29.96
N GLU A 306 -17.02 -1.97 29.35
CA GLU A 306 -15.73 -2.05 30.08
C GLU A 306 -14.85 -0.83 29.82
N SER A 307 -13.75 -0.72 30.60
CA SER A 307 -12.75 0.34 30.45
C SER A 307 -11.97 0.20 29.15
N LYS A 308 -11.61 1.33 28.53
CA LYS A 308 -10.72 1.38 27.37
C LYS A 308 -9.34 0.81 27.72
N ARG A 309 -8.83 -0.07 26.87
CA ARG A 309 -7.56 -0.79 27.03
C ARG A 309 -6.59 -0.36 25.94
N LEU A 310 -5.32 -0.23 26.28
CA LEU A 310 -4.22 -0.04 25.34
C LEU A 310 -3.53 -1.37 25.10
N ILE A 311 -3.53 -1.85 23.86
CA ILE A 311 -2.75 -3.00 23.39
C ILE A 311 -1.49 -2.44 22.73
N THR A 312 -0.31 -2.91 23.18
CA THR A 312 0.97 -2.48 22.64
C THR A 312 1.59 -3.57 21.77
N ARG A 313 2.35 -3.19 20.75
CA ARG A 313 3.05 -4.13 19.89
C ARG A 313 3.98 -5.05 20.70
N ASN A 314 3.83 -6.36 20.54
CA ASN A 314 4.53 -7.40 21.33
C ASN A 314 4.33 -7.29 22.86
N GLY A 315 3.40 -6.48 23.35
CA GLY A 315 3.03 -6.40 24.76
C GLY A 315 1.93 -7.40 25.13
N ALA A 316 1.48 -7.33 26.39
CA ALA A 316 0.36 -8.14 26.85
C ALA A 316 -0.91 -7.87 26.03
N GLY A 317 -1.58 -8.92 25.56
CA GLY A 317 -2.76 -8.84 24.69
C GLY A 317 -2.46 -8.70 23.20
N SER A 318 -1.19 -8.63 22.78
CA SER A 318 -0.81 -8.72 21.37
C SER A 318 -0.92 -10.17 20.88
N GLY A 319 -1.63 -10.37 19.77
CA GLY A 319 -1.90 -11.68 19.18
C GLY A 319 -0.87 -12.12 18.12
N PRO A 320 -1.04 -13.33 17.58
CA PRO A 320 -0.10 -13.93 16.65
C PRO A 320 0.04 -13.16 15.34
N ALA A 321 -1.01 -12.51 14.83
CA ALA A 321 -0.94 -11.74 13.60
C ALA A 321 -0.01 -10.53 13.72
N ALA A 322 0.01 -9.85 14.87
CA ALA A 322 0.95 -8.77 15.15
C ALA A 322 2.37 -9.31 15.42
N ALA A 323 2.49 -10.35 16.23
CA ALA A 323 3.78 -10.95 16.60
C ALA A 323 4.55 -11.44 15.35
N ARG A 324 3.84 -12.04 14.39
CA ARG A 324 4.42 -12.54 13.14
C ARG A 324 5.19 -11.48 12.34
N VAL A 325 4.79 -10.24 12.41
CA VAL A 325 5.37 -9.14 11.62
C VAL A 325 6.10 -8.09 12.48
N SER A 326 6.23 -8.35 13.76
CA SER A 326 7.04 -7.54 14.68
C SER A 326 8.49 -8.06 14.69
N ARG A 327 9.45 -7.15 14.68
CA ARG A 327 10.88 -7.47 14.56
C ARG A 327 11.65 -7.32 15.87
N ILE A 328 11.24 -6.37 16.69
CA ILE A 328 11.95 -6.01 17.92
C ILE A 328 11.03 -6.14 19.15
N PRO A 329 11.58 -6.25 20.36
CA PRO A 329 10.78 -6.41 21.58
C PRO A 329 9.80 -5.26 21.82
N SER A 330 8.80 -5.49 22.69
CA SER A 330 7.89 -4.45 23.18
C SER A 330 8.66 -3.26 23.76
N GLY A 331 8.07 -2.06 23.67
CA GLY A 331 8.68 -0.81 24.13
C GLY A 331 9.69 -0.16 23.17
N HIS A 332 10.12 -0.84 22.11
CA HIS A 332 10.95 -0.28 21.07
C HIS A 332 10.06 0.04 19.85
N PRO A 333 10.07 1.26 19.30
CA PRO A 333 9.15 1.62 18.22
C PRO A 333 9.53 0.98 16.88
N GLU A 334 8.53 0.45 16.17
CA GLU A 334 8.57 0.14 14.74
C GLU A 334 7.65 1.11 14.01
N GLY A 335 7.99 1.48 12.78
CA GLY A 335 7.28 2.54 12.07
C GLY A 335 7.12 2.29 10.57
N TYR A 336 7.27 3.38 9.80
CA TYR A 336 6.97 3.44 8.37
C TYR A 336 7.82 2.49 7.52
N LEU A 337 9.11 2.40 7.81
CA LEU A 337 10.03 1.55 7.05
C LEU A 337 9.77 0.07 7.32
N GLU A 338 9.51 -0.29 8.58
CA GLU A 338 9.18 -1.66 8.98
C GLU A 338 7.84 -2.11 8.40
N ALA A 339 6.86 -1.20 8.28
CA ALA A 339 5.59 -1.50 7.62
C ALA A 339 5.78 -1.82 6.12
N PHE A 340 6.60 -1.05 5.40
CA PHE A 340 7.00 -1.40 4.04
C PHE A 340 7.77 -2.72 4.00
N ALA A 341 8.72 -2.94 4.92
CA ALA A 341 9.47 -4.19 5.00
C ALA A 341 8.57 -5.40 5.21
N THR A 342 7.49 -5.26 5.98
CA THR A 342 6.48 -6.32 6.14
C THR A 342 5.85 -6.70 4.79
N ILE A 343 5.49 -5.74 3.93
CA ILE A 343 4.97 -6.07 2.59
C ILE A 343 6.01 -6.81 1.76
N TYR A 344 7.28 -6.39 1.82
CA TYR A 344 8.37 -7.07 1.13
C TYR A 344 8.61 -8.49 1.66
N THR A 345 8.56 -8.70 2.96
CA THR A 345 8.74 -10.02 3.57
C THR A 345 7.58 -10.96 3.25
N GLU A 346 6.34 -10.48 3.30
CA GLU A 346 5.18 -11.25 2.86
C GLU A 346 5.28 -11.62 1.37
N ALA A 347 5.70 -10.66 0.53
CA ALA A 347 5.99 -10.93 -0.88
C ALA A 347 7.10 -11.98 -1.06
N ALA A 348 8.17 -11.92 -0.26
CA ALA A 348 9.25 -12.91 -0.32
C ALA A 348 8.77 -14.32 0.05
N HIS A 349 7.92 -14.46 1.08
CA HIS A 349 7.30 -15.73 1.42
C HIS A 349 6.46 -16.29 0.26
N ALA A 350 5.67 -15.44 -0.39
CA ALA A 350 4.86 -15.84 -1.54
C ALA A 350 5.73 -16.22 -2.75
N ILE A 351 6.77 -15.43 -3.08
CA ILE A 351 7.71 -15.72 -4.18
C ILE A 351 8.48 -17.01 -3.93
N ASN A 352 8.94 -17.26 -2.70
CA ASN A 352 9.63 -18.50 -2.33
C ASN A 352 8.71 -19.72 -2.40
N ALA A 353 7.44 -19.59 -2.01
CA ALA A 353 6.44 -20.66 -2.20
C ALA A 353 6.23 -20.93 -3.69
N HIS A 354 6.05 -19.89 -4.51
CA HIS A 354 5.92 -19.99 -5.97
C HIS A 354 7.14 -20.65 -6.61
N ARG A 355 8.37 -20.23 -6.25
CA ARG A 355 9.63 -20.83 -6.69
C ARG A 355 9.70 -22.35 -6.45
N LYS A 356 9.07 -22.82 -5.35
CA LYS A 356 9.04 -24.22 -4.96
C LYS A 356 7.80 -24.99 -5.49
N GLY A 357 6.95 -24.35 -6.26
CA GLY A 357 5.67 -24.93 -6.71
C GLY A 357 4.73 -25.28 -5.54
N LYS A 358 4.83 -24.56 -4.40
CA LYS A 358 4.00 -24.78 -3.21
C LYS A 358 2.92 -23.72 -3.10
N ALA A 359 1.81 -24.09 -2.44
CA ALA A 359 0.81 -23.10 -2.04
C ALA A 359 1.40 -22.09 -1.05
N VAL A 360 0.97 -20.83 -1.17
CA VAL A 360 1.34 -19.79 -0.22
C VAL A 360 0.64 -20.06 1.12
N ASP A 361 1.37 -19.93 2.22
CA ASP A 361 0.81 -20.07 3.57
C ASP A 361 -0.31 -19.04 3.77
N LYS A 362 -1.42 -19.48 4.38
CA LYS A 362 -2.60 -18.63 4.65
C LYS A 362 -2.30 -17.44 5.59
N ALA A 363 -1.25 -17.54 6.41
CA ALA A 363 -0.79 -16.44 7.26
C ALA A 363 -0.06 -15.33 6.49
N VAL A 364 0.37 -15.60 5.25
CA VAL A 364 1.00 -14.62 4.36
C VAL A 364 -0.07 -13.70 3.78
N VAL A 365 -0.03 -12.43 4.14
CA VAL A 365 -1.03 -11.42 3.77
C VAL A 365 -0.35 -10.18 3.22
N TYR A 366 -0.66 -9.83 2.00
CA TYR A 366 -0.23 -8.59 1.33
C TYR A 366 -1.33 -8.05 0.41
N PRO A 367 -1.36 -6.74 0.11
CA PRO A 367 -2.30 -6.19 -0.86
C PRO A 367 -2.00 -6.67 -2.28
N THR A 368 -3.03 -7.05 -2.98
CA THR A 368 -2.98 -7.67 -4.32
C THR A 368 -3.40 -6.71 -5.42
N VAL A 369 -3.38 -7.17 -6.66
CA VAL A 369 -3.94 -6.45 -7.80
C VAL A 369 -5.45 -6.17 -7.62
N ASP A 370 -6.18 -7.06 -6.94
CA ASP A 370 -7.62 -6.88 -6.65
C ASP A 370 -7.86 -5.70 -5.70
N ASP A 371 -7.03 -5.56 -4.67
CA ASP A 371 -7.08 -4.41 -3.77
C ASP A 371 -6.81 -3.12 -4.53
N GLY A 372 -5.90 -3.16 -5.48
CA GLY A 372 -5.61 -2.04 -6.38
C GLY A 372 -6.77 -1.66 -7.27
N VAL A 373 -7.45 -2.64 -7.89
CA VAL A 373 -8.66 -2.38 -8.70
C VAL A 373 -9.75 -1.74 -7.85
N LYS A 374 -9.99 -2.25 -6.62
CA LYS A 374 -10.95 -1.68 -5.66
C LYS A 374 -10.58 -0.24 -5.29
N GLY A 375 -9.29 0.05 -5.08
CA GLY A 375 -8.80 1.40 -4.77
C GLY A 375 -9.05 2.40 -5.90
N VAL A 376 -8.76 2.01 -7.15
CA VAL A 376 -9.04 2.88 -8.31
C VAL A 376 -10.54 3.04 -8.55
N ALA A 377 -11.34 1.97 -8.39
CA ALA A 377 -12.80 2.05 -8.48
C ALA A 377 -13.40 2.98 -7.43
N PHE A 378 -12.87 2.97 -6.19
CA PHE A 378 -13.25 3.90 -5.13
C PHE A 378 -13.02 5.36 -5.56
N VAL A 379 -11.85 5.68 -6.11
CA VAL A 379 -11.53 7.05 -6.59
C VAL A 379 -12.49 7.48 -7.69
N ASP A 380 -12.70 6.63 -8.70
CA ASP A 380 -13.63 6.92 -9.80
C ASP A 380 -15.07 7.14 -9.31
N ALA A 381 -15.51 6.35 -8.33
CA ALA A 381 -16.83 6.49 -7.72
C ALA A 381 -16.97 7.79 -6.91
N CYS A 382 -15.92 8.20 -6.16
CA CYS A 382 -15.90 9.48 -5.46
C CYS A 382 -16.06 10.66 -6.42
N VAL A 383 -15.28 10.68 -7.50
CA VAL A 383 -15.37 11.71 -8.55
C VAL A 383 -16.73 11.71 -9.22
N ALA A 384 -17.29 10.53 -9.54
CA ALA A 384 -18.61 10.41 -10.15
C ALA A 384 -19.74 10.87 -9.22
N SER A 385 -19.62 10.62 -7.93
CA SER A 385 -20.58 11.07 -6.90
C SER A 385 -20.55 12.58 -6.75
N SER A 386 -19.37 13.17 -6.57
CA SER A 386 -19.20 14.62 -6.41
C SER A 386 -19.71 15.39 -7.62
N LYS A 387 -19.41 14.94 -8.85
CA LYS A 387 -19.97 15.52 -10.09
C LYS A 387 -21.50 15.46 -10.17
N LYS A 388 -22.15 14.62 -9.37
CA LYS A 388 -23.60 14.49 -9.24
C LYS A 388 -24.13 15.08 -7.93
N ASN A 389 -23.43 16.07 -7.38
CA ASN A 389 -23.79 16.75 -6.15
C ASN A 389 -23.98 15.77 -4.96
N GLY A 390 -23.02 14.88 -4.74
CA GLY A 390 -23.04 13.92 -3.63
C GLY A 390 -24.03 12.76 -3.77
N ALA A 391 -24.50 12.47 -4.99
CA ALA A 391 -25.41 11.33 -5.20
C ALA A 391 -24.72 9.99 -4.91
N TRP A 392 -25.48 9.03 -4.35
CA TRP A 392 -24.99 7.67 -4.10
C TRP A 392 -24.61 6.95 -5.39
N VAL A 393 -23.40 6.40 -5.45
CA VAL A 393 -22.83 5.65 -6.59
C VAL A 393 -22.45 4.25 -6.12
N LYS A 394 -22.76 3.24 -6.93
CA LYS A 394 -22.25 1.86 -6.74
C LYS A 394 -20.78 1.78 -7.12
N VAL A 395 -20.02 0.91 -6.43
CA VAL A 395 -18.59 0.73 -6.64
C VAL A 395 -18.29 -0.66 -7.20
#